data_3cfffb2259e358d79e0dde3b8a905a07
#
_entry.id   3cfffb2259e358d79e0dde3b8a905a07
#
_cell.length_a   1.000
_cell.length_b   1.000
_cell.length_c   1.000
_cell.angle_alpha   90.00
_cell.angle_beta   90.00
_cell.angle_gamma   90.00
#
_symmetry.space_group_name_H-M   'P 1'
#
loop_
_entity.id
_entity.type
_entity.pdbx_description
1 polymer ?
#
loop_
_entity_poly.entity_id
_entity_poly.type
_entity_poly.pdbx_seq_one_letter_code
_entity_poly.pdbx_strand_id
1 'polypeptide(L)'
;SLLYWYLQNEIWPNAEYYAPELYRKYCRKVYTYIYEQMATLAKERRLEVVFVKLTNSFEFRGEKTLISVAEEVFSTNTAAGLSYYDMDECIGREIDLDDPESDSMFYFHPTAEGHRLFAEGLSELITSANRQHAPQSH
;
A
#
# COMPACT_ATOMS: atom_id res chain seq x y z
N SER A 1 27.44 19.58 -2.17
CA SER A 1 27.38 20.83 -2.95
C SER A 1 26.03 21.50 -2.75
N LEU A 2 25.98 22.83 -2.95
CA LEU A 2 24.75 23.61 -2.84
C LEU A 2 23.66 23.11 -3.80
N LEU A 3 24.04 22.66 -4.99
CA LEU A 3 23.16 22.07 -5.99
C LEU A 3 22.51 20.77 -5.47
N TYR A 4 23.27 19.90 -4.83
CA TYR A 4 22.77 18.66 -4.25
C TYR A 4 21.77 18.95 -3.13
N TRP A 5 22.08 19.90 -2.24
CA TRP A 5 21.17 20.35 -1.18
C TRP A 5 19.87 20.93 -1.76
N TYR A 6 19.97 21.77 -2.79
CA TYR A 6 18.81 22.38 -3.46
C TYR A 6 17.93 21.32 -4.14
N LEU A 7 18.55 20.36 -4.83
CA LEU A 7 17.82 19.24 -5.43
C LEU A 7 17.10 18.40 -4.39
N GLN A 8 17.72 18.13 -3.25
CA GLN A 8 17.10 17.31 -2.19
C GLN A 8 16.00 18.04 -1.41
N ASN A 9 16.15 19.33 -1.16
CA ASN A 9 15.26 20.03 -0.24
C ASN A 9 14.19 20.88 -0.95
N GLU A 10 14.42 21.29 -2.17
CA GLU A 10 13.50 22.17 -2.90
C GLU A 10 12.85 21.47 -4.10
N ILE A 11 13.63 20.78 -4.92
CA ILE A 11 13.09 20.17 -6.13
C ILE A 11 12.49 18.81 -5.86
N TRP A 12 13.20 17.97 -5.12
CA TRP A 12 12.75 16.59 -4.90
C TRP A 12 11.42 16.47 -4.15
N PRO A 13 11.19 17.21 -3.04
CA PRO A 13 9.89 17.18 -2.36
C PRO A 13 8.74 17.71 -3.23
N ASN A 14 9.06 18.53 -4.24
CA ASN A 14 8.09 19.12 -5.15
C ASN A 14 8.12 18.49 -6.55
N ALA A 15 8.87 17.40 -6.74
CA ALA A 15 9.03 16.77 -8.05
C ALA A 15 7.71 16.26 -8.64
N GLU A 16 6.79 15.82 -7.79
CA GLU A 16 5.45 15.42 -8.21
C GLU A 16 4.68 16.58 -8.85
N TYR A 17 4.84 17.79 -8.34
CA TYR A 17 4.21 18.98 -8.86
C TYR A 17 4.87 19.48 -10.16
N TYR A 18 6.21 19.54 -10.20
CA TYR A 18 6.95 20.12 -11.33
C TYR A 18 7.20 19.17 -12.50
N ALA A 19 7.25 17.87 -12.24
CA ALA A 19 7.52 16.85 -13.24
C ALA A 19 6.79 15.53 -12.92
N PRO A 20 5.44 15.52 -12.88
CA PRO A 20 4.65 14.39 -12.39
C PRO A 20 4.93 13.08 -13.13
N GLU A 21 5.07 13.12 -14.46
CA GLU A 21 5.34 11.90 -15.25
C GLU A 21 6.74 11.32 -14.97
N LEU A 22 7.75 12.18 -14.83
CA LEU A 22 9.10 11.75 -14.50
C LEU A 22 9.16 11.16 -13.09
N TYR A 23 8.47 11.81 -12.15
CA TYR A 23 8.39 11.35 -10.77
C TYR A 23 7.67 10.00 -10.65
N ARG A 24 6.53 9.82 -11.31
CA ARG A 24 5.82 8.53 -11.37
C ARG A 24 6.68 7.43 -11.97
N LYS A 25 7.38 7.72 -13.08
CA LYS A 25 8.29 6.77 -13.71
C LYS A 25 9.43 6.35 -12.77
N TYR A 26 9.95 7.29 -11.99
CA TYR A 26 10.96 7.01 -10.97
C TYR A 26 10.38 6.16 -9.83
N CYS A 27 9.24 6.56 -9.27
CA CYS A 27 8.57 5.82 -8.21
C CYS A 27 8.24 4.39 -8.64
N ARG A 28 7.74 4.19 -9.87
CA ARG A 28 7.51 2.86 -10.42
C ARG A 28 8.77 2.00 -10.42
N LYS A 29 9.92 2.54 -10.83
CA LYS A 29 11.19 1.81 -10.77
C LYS A 29 11.59 1.44 -9.35
N VAL A 30 11.41 2.34 -8.39
CA VAL A 30 11.71 2.09 -6.99
C VAL A 30 10.81 1.00 -6.43
N TYR A 31 9.50 1.08 -6.65
CA TYR A 31 8.55 0.08 -6.18
C TYR A 31 8.76 -1.28 -6.83
N THR A 32 9.06 -1.31 -8.14
CA THR A 32 9.42 -2.56 -8.83
C THR A 32 10.66 -3.19 -8.21
N TYR A 33 11.69 -2.39 -7.94
CA TYR A 33 12.90 -2.89 -7.26
C TYR A 33 12.59 -3.44 -5.87
N ILE A 34 11.78 -2.74 -5.07
CA ILE A 34 11.36 -3.20 -3.74
C ILE A 34 10.61 -4.54 -3.87
N TYR A 35 9.70 -4.65 -4.83
CA TYR A 35 8.95 -5.88 -5.09
C TYR A 35 9.89 -7.05 -5.41
N GLU A 36 10.84 -6.86 -6.32
CA GLU A 36 11.82 -7.87 -6.71
C GLU A 36 12.71 -8.33 -5.54
N GLN A 37 13.14 -7.38 -4.68
CA GLN A 37 13.92 -7.71 -3.48
C GLN A 37 13.08 -8.53 -2.49
N MET A 38 11.83 -8.17 -2.27
CA MET A 38 10.92 -8.91 -1.40
C MET A 38 10.59 -10.29 -1.96
N ALA A 39 10.41 -10.43 -3.28
CA ALA A 39 10.21 -11.72 -3.93
C ALA A 39 11.42 -12.65 -3.74
N THR A 40 12.62 -12.10 -3.89
CA THR A 40 13.86 -12.83 -3.63
C THR A 40 13.96 -13.30 -2.18
N LEU A 41 13.72 -12.39 -1.24
CA LEU A 41 13.76 -12.67 0.19
C LEU A 41 12.70 -13.72 0.60
N ALA A 42 11.48 -13.58 0.11
CA ALA A 42 10.39 -14.52 0.35
C ALA A 42 10.78 -15.93 -0.11
N LYS A 43 11.33 -16.06 -1.30
CA LYS A 43 11.80 -17.33 -1.85
C LYS A 43 12.95 -17.93 -1.03
N GLU A 44 13.99 -17.13 -0.73
CA GLU A 44 15.19 -17.60 0.00
C GLU A 44 14.86 -18.03 1.42
N ARG A 45 13.99 -17.29 2.07
CA ARG A 45 13.63 -17.51 3.48
C ARG A 45 12.39 -18.37 3.67
N ARG A 46 11.71 -18.75 2.59
CA ARG A 46 10.43 -19.48 2.60
C ARG A 46 9.37 -18.73 3.44
N LEU A 47 9.30 -17.41 3.21
CA LEU A 47 8.34 -16.53 3.87
C LEU A 47 7.17 -16.25 2.94
N GLU A 48 6.03 -15.98 3.54
CA GLU A 48 4.92 -15.33 2.86
C GLU A 48 4.96 -13.84 3.22
N VAL A 49 4.90 -13.00 2.22
CA VAL A 49 4.91 -11.54 2.35
C VAL A 49 3.60 -11.01 1.78
N VAL A 50 2.90 -10.24 2.57
CA VAL A 50 1.67 -9.56 2.14
C VAL A 50 1.92 -8.07 2.10
N PHE A 51 1.73 -7.47 0.93
CA PHE A 51 1.66 -6.02 0.79
C PHE A 51 0.24 -5.59 1.11
N VAL A 52 0.08 -4.75 2.11
CA VAL A 52 -1.23 -4.23 2.53
C VAL A 52 -1.33 -2.77 2.13
N LYS A 53 -2.28 -2.43 1.28
CA LYS A 53 -2.69 -1.06 1.05
C LYS A 53 -3.60 -0.64 2.20
N LEU A 54 -3.20 0.41 2.91
CA LEU A 54 -4.06 1.04 3.91
C LEU A 54 -4.95 2.09 3.23
N THR A 55 -6.21 2.13 3.64
CA THR A 55 -7.18 3.14 3.21
C THR A 55 -6.66 4.56 3.47
N ASN A 56 -6.80 5.43 2.48
CA ASN A 56 -6.36 6.81 2.56
C ASN A 56 -7.40 7.73 1.93
N SER A 57 -7.84 8.75 2.65
CA SER A 57 -8.85 9.71 2.20
C SER A 57 -8.52 10.45 0.90
N PHE A 58 -7.24 10.60 0.56
CA PHE A 58 -6.83 11.21 -0.71
C PHE A 58 -7.23 10.38 -1.94
N GLU A 59 -7.37 9.07 -1.80
CA GLU A 59 -7.78 8.17 -2.87
C GLU A 59 -9.29 8.26 -3.14
N PHE A 60 -10.10 8.51 -2.11
CA PHE A 60 -11.55 8.70 -2.27
C PHE A 60 -11.89 9.90 -3.17
N ARG A 61 -11.00 10.87 -3.28
CA ARG A 61 -11.18 12.05 -4.15
C ARG A 61 -10.73 11.80 -5.59
N GLY A 62 -10.31 10.60 -5.93
CA GLY A 62 -9.82 10.26 -7.26
C GLY A 62 -8.46 10.89 -7.59
N GLU A 63 -7.76 11.44 -6.61
CA GLU A 63 -6.42 11.96 -6.78
C GLU A 63 -5.44 10.80 -6.94
N LYS A 64 -4.76 10.74 -8.09
CA LYS A 64 -3.71 9.75 -8.33
C LYS A 64 -2.47 10.12 -7.50
N THR A 65 -2.37 9.53 -6.34
CA THR A 65 -1.26 9.71 -5.42
C THR A 65 -0.10 8.74 -5.73
N LEU A 66 1.00 8.87 -4.99
CA LEU A 66 2.10 7.88 -5.04
C LEU A 66 1.66 6.48 -4.63
N ILE A 67 0.65 6.39 -3.75
CA ILE A 67 0.05 5.14 -3.32
C ILE A 67 -0.50 4.38 -4.53
N SER A 68 -1.13 5.07 -5.50
CA SER A 68 -1.64 4.44 -6.71
C SER A 68 -0.55 3.84 -7.61
N VAL A 69 0.67 4.37 -7.57
CA VAL A 69 1.82 3.78 -8.29
C VAL A 69 2.33 2.53 -7.59
N ALA A 70 2.41 2.54 -6.25
CA ALA A 70 2.77 1.36 -5.46
C ALA A 70 1.72 0.25 -5.65
N GLU A 71 0.44 0.60 -5.54
CA GLU A 71 -0.67 -0.31 -5.77
C GLU A 71 -0.59 -0.98 -7.14
N GLU A 72 -0.40 -0.21 -8.21
CA GLU A 72 -0.26 -0.75 -9.55
C GLU A 72 0.88 -1.77 -9.63
N VAL A 73 2.03 -1.49 -9.01
CA VAL A 73 3.17 -2.41 -9.01
C VAL A 73 2.88 -3.67 -8.19
N PHE A 74 2.34 -3.53 -6.99
CA PHE A 74 2.18 -4.65 -6.07
C PHE A 74 0.95 -5.52 -6.37
N SER A 75 -0.13 -4.94 -6.93
CA SER A 75 -1.34 -5.70 -7.30
C SER A 75 -1.21 -6.44 -8.62
N THR A 76 -0.44 -5.90 -9.59
CA THR A 76 -0.34 -6.50 -10.92
C THR A 76 0.77 -7.53 -11.06
N ASN A 77 1.77 -7.51 -10.18
CA ASN A 77 2.85 -8.49 -10.19
C ASN A 77 2.50 -9.70 -9.32
N THR A 78 2.80 -10.89 -9.81
CA THR A 78 2.60 -12.14 -9.09
C THR A 78 3.92 -12.87 -8.96
N ALA A 79 4.37 -13.10 -7.75
CA ALA A 79 5.52 -13.93 -7.45
C ALA A 79 5.15 -14.90 -6.32
N ALA A 80 5.71 -16.11 -6.37
CA ALA A 80 5.47 -17.10 -5.33
C ALA A 80 5.91 -16.57 -3.96
N GLY A 81 5.03 -16.63 -2.99
CA GLY A 81 5.25 -16.13 -1.63
C GLY A 81 4.98 -14.62 -1.44
N LEU A 82 4.48 -13.93 -2.47
CA LEU A 82 4.02 -12.54 -2.35
C LEU A 82 2.54 -12.45 -2.69
N SER A 83 1.83 -11.65 -1.91
CA SER A 83 0.42 -11.32 -2.17
C SER A 83 0.17 -9.83 -1.89
N TYR A 84 -0.91 -9.32 -2.45
CA TYR A 84 -1.40 -7.97 -2.24
C TYR A 84 -2.78 -8.02 -1.61
N TYR A 85 -3.03 -7.14 -0.64
CA TYR A 85 -4.31 -7.01 0.04
C TYR A 85 -4.71 -5.54 0.09
N ASP A 86 -5.89 -5.24 -0.46
CA ASP A 86 -6.48 -3.91 -0.40
C ASP A 86 -7.41 -3.82 0.81
N MET A 87 -7.07 -2.95 1.77
CA MET A 87 -7.86 -2.77 2.97
C MET A 87 -9.22 -2.14 2.68
N ASP A 88 -9.37 -1.41 1.58
CA ASP A 88 -10.65 -0.82 1.18
C ASP A 88 -11.71 -1.89 0.93
N GLU A 89 -11.33 -3.08 0.46
CA GLU A 89 -12.26 -4.20 0.29
C GLU A 89 -12.83 -4.70 1.63
N CYS A 90 -12.07 -4.61 2.71
CA CYS A 90 -12.52 -4.98 4.04
C CYS A 90 -13.37 -3.87 4.68
N ILE A 91 -12.81 -2.66 4.70
CA ILE A 91 -13.43 -1.49 5.35
C ILE A 91 -14.75 -1.11 4.66
N GLY A 92 -14.80 -1.14 3.33
CA GLY A 92 -16.00 -0.83 2.55
C GLY A 92 -17.18 -1.79 2.77
N ARG A 93 -16.96 -2.90 3.50
CA ARG A 93 -18.07 -3.76 3.97
C ARG A 93 -18.76 -3.23 5.21
N GLU A 94 -18.08 -2.40 5.99
CA GLU A 94 -18.58 -1.86 7.25
C GLU A 94 -19.03 -0.41 7.15
N ILE A 95 -18.37 0.38 6.32
CA ILE A 95 -18.65 1.80 6.14
C ILE A 95 -18.73 2.16 4.67
N ASP A 96 -19.48 3.22 4.37
CA ASP A 96 -19.48 3.82 3.04
C ASP A 96 -18.24 4.71 2.88
N LEU A 97 -17.30 4.27 2.04
CA LEU A 97 -16.05 4.98 1.80
C LEU A 97 -16.25 6.28 0.99
N ASP A 98 -17.38 6.44 0.33
CA ASP A 98 -17.74 7.66 -0.41
C ASP A 98 -18.39 8.72 0.51
N ASP A 99 -18.71 8.36 1.77
CA ASP A 99 -19.26 9.30 2.75
C ASP A 99 -18.18 10.26 3.27
N PRO A 100 -18.42 11.58 3.26
CA PRO A 100 -17.51 12.59 3.83
C PRO A 100 -17.13 12.37 5.31
N GLU A 101 -17.99 11.75 6.11
CA GLU A 101 -17.65 11.41 7.50
C GLU A 101 -16.58 10.31 7.54
N SER A 102 -16.65 9.34 6.63
CA SER A 102 -15.66 8.29 6.49
C SER A 102 -14.30 8.84 6.06
N ASP A 103 -14.27 9.87 5.21
CA ASP A 103 -13.07 10.59 4.78
C ASP A 103 -12.27 11.12 5.99
N SER A 104 -12.97 11.65 7.00
CA SER A 104 -12.33 12.17 8.20
C SER A 104 -11.63 11.12 9.06
N MET A 105 -12.04 9.84 8.96
CA MET A 105 -11.46 8.75 9.74
C MET A 105 -10.04 8.39 9.29
N PHE A 106 -9.71 8.64 8.01
CA PHE A 106 -8.45 8.22 7.39
C PHE A 106 -7.59 9.38 6.90
N TYR A 107 -7.97 10.62 7.22
CA TYR A 107 -7.26 11.81 6.78
C TYR A 107 -5.93 11.98 7.53
N PHE A 108 -4.80 11.96 6.81
CA PHE A 108 -3.41 12.02 7.30
C PHE A 108 -3.05 10.99 8.38
N HIS A 109 -3.83 10.97 9.46
CA HIS A 109 -3.65 10.06 10.59
C HIS A 109 -5.01 9.45 10.91
N PRO A 110 -5.13 8.13 10.86
CA PRO A 110 -6.38 7.47 11.19
C PRO A 110 -6.85 7.84 12.59
N THR A 111 -8.16 8.05 12.73
CA THR A 111 -8.81 8.21 14.05
C THR A 111 -8.77 6.88 14.82
N ALA A 112 -9.20 6.88 16.07
CA ALA A 112 -9.33 5.65 16.86
C ALA A 112 -10.23 4.62 16.16
N GLU A 113 -11.31 5.07 15.50
CA GLU A 113 -12.21 4.22 14.72
C GLU A 113 -11.54 3.70 13.45
N GLY A 114 -10.82 4.54 12.71
CA GLY A 114 -10.02 4.10 11.56
C GLY A 114 -8.97 3.05 11.94
N HIS A 115 -8.31 3.21 13.09
CA HIS A 115 -7.39 2.19 13.61
C HIS A 115 -8.09 0.89 13.98
N ARG A 116 -9.31 0.95 14.54
CA ARG A 116 -10.12 -0.25 14.83
C ARG A 116 -10.41 -1.02 13.56
N LEU A 117 -10.87 -0.34 12.51
CA LEU A 117 -11.18 -0.94 11.21
C LEU A 117 -9.93 -1.57 10.57
N PHE A 118 -8.77 -0.92 10.64
CA PHE A 118 -7.52 -1.51 10.19
C PHE A 118 -7.15 -2.77 10.97
N ALA A 119 -7.30 -2.76 12.30
CA ALA A 119 -6.98 -3.91 13.12
C ALA A 119 -7.89 -5.11 12.81
N GLU A 120 -9.16 -4.89 12.55
CA GLU A 120 -10.11 -5.92 12.15
C GLU A 120 -9.77 -6.52 10.79
N GLY A 121 -9.51 -5.67 9.77
CA GLY A 121 -9.10 -6.13 8.45
C GLY A 121 -7.79 -6.93 8.48
N LEU A 122 -6.78 -6.48 9.23
CA LEU A 122 -5.54 -7.22 9.42
C LEU A 122 -5.76 -8.56 10.16
N SER A 123 -6.66 -8.59 11.14
CA SER A 123 -7.01 -9.83 11.85
C SER A 123 -7.68 -10.84 10.91
N GLU A 124 -8.58 -10.39 10.04
CA GLU A 124 -9.17 -11.25 9.00
C GLU A 124 -8.11 -11.82 8.07
N LEU A 125 -7.21 -10.97 7.58
CA LEU A 125 -6.13 -11.37 6.69
C LEU A 125 -5.25 -12.45 7.33
N ILE A 126 -4.79 -12.25 8.57
CA ILE A 126 -3.95 -13.20 9.30
C ILE A 126 -4.70 -14.51 9.54
N THR A 127 -5.99 -14.43 9.89
CA THR A 127 -6.82 -15.61 10.17
C THR A 127 -7.04 -16.42 8.89
N SER A 128 -7.27 -15.77 7.75
CA SER A 128 -7.45 -16.45 6.48
C SER A 128 -6.17 -17.12 5.99
N ALA A 129 -5.02 -16.46 6.12
CA ALA A 129 -3.72 -17.03 5.82
C ALA A 129 -3.44 -18.29 6.66
N ASN A 130 -3.68 -18.23 7.96
CA ASN A 130 -3.49 -19.39 8.86
C ASN A 130 -4.40 -20.58 8.51
N ARG A 131 -5.62 -20.35 8.01
CA ARG A 131 -6.53 -21.43 7.59
C ARG A 131 -6.04 -22.15 6.34
N GLN A 132 -5.37 -21.44 5.42
CA GLN A 132 -4.83 -22.04 4.19
C GLN A 132 -3.63 -22.97 4.48
N HIS A 133 -2.94 -22.76 5.60
CA HIS A 133 -1.78 -23.54 6.02
C HIS A 133 -2.07 -24.60 7.09
N ALA A 134 -3.31 -24.67 7.58
CA ALA A 134 -3.69 -25.74 8.52
C ALA A 134 -3.55 -27.10 7.82
N PRO A 135 -2.80 -28.06 8.39
CA PRO A 135 -2.68 -29.40 7.82
C PRO A 135 -4.07 -30.00 7.68
N GLN A 136 -4.43 -30.39 6.44
CA GLN A 136 -5.66 -31.14 6.21
C GLN A 136 -5.51 -32.46 6.97
N SER A 137 -6.21 -32.60 8.10
CA SER A 137 -6.31 -33.84 8.85
C SER A 137 -7.07 -34.83 7.99
N HIS A 138 -6.34 -35.77 7.42
CA HIS A 138 -6.86 -36.96 6.74
C HIS A 138 -7.25 -38.01 7.76
#